data_389fa5129155be101c4d6b4ddaecc4ff
#
_entry.id   389fa5129155be101c4d6b4ddaecc4ff
#
_cell.length_a   1.000
_cell.length_b   1.000
_cell.length_c   1.000
_cell.angle_alpha   90.00
_cell.angle_beta   90.00
_cell.angle_gamma   90.00
#
_symmetry.space_group_name_H-M   'P 1'
#
loop_
_entity.id
_entity.type
_entity.pdbx_description
1 polymer ?
#
loop_
_entity_poly.entity_id
_entity_poly.type
_entity_poly.pdbx_seq_one_letter_code
_entity_poly.pdbx_strand_id
1 'polypeptide(L)'
;TLSLVIAIEEIGKVCASTAATMMAHTSLGTAPIAAFGTEEQKEKYLPGLASGEKIGSFGLTEPNAGSDAGNTQTTAVLEGDKFIVNGQKAFCTSAGVASIIIFTAKLIENGEDQGIGAFIVESGSEGLSVGAPEKKMGWRGSDTRSVFFENMEIPKENILGSPSKGFKQFLNTLVGGRITIGALSLGTAQGAYELALKYSKEREAFGKQINQFQAIGFKLADMATSIE
;
A
#
# COMPACT_ATOMS: atom_id res chain seq x y z
N THR A 1 -16.11 4.56 1.66
CA THR A 1 -15.14 4.15 2.71
C THR A 1 -15.65 2.97 3.52
N LEU A 2 -16.91 2.98 4.04
CA LEU A 2 -17.46 1.88 4.84
C LEU A 2 -17.47 0.55 4.08
N SER A 3 -17.93 0.54 2.83
CA SER A 3 -17.93 -0.67 1.98
C SER A 3 -16.53 -1.27 1.80
N LEU A 4 -15.50 -0.42 1.65
CA LEU A 4 -14.12 -0.87 1.55
C LEU A 4 -13.64 -1.51 2.86
N VAL A 5 -13.95 -0.90 4.01
CA VAL A 5 -13.59 -1.43 5.33
C VAL A 5 -14.20 -2.82 5.55
N ILE A 6 -15.51 -2.97 5.28
CA ILE A 6 -16.22 -4.26 5.38
C ILE A 6 -15.59 -5.31 4.44
N ALA A 7 -15.32 -4.93 3.20
CA ALA A 7 -14.72 -5.88 2.23
C ALA A 7 -13.31 -6.32 2.65
N ILE A 8 -12.48 -5.41 3.18
CA ILE A 8 -11.14 -5.73 3.69
C ILE A 8 -11.24 -6.66 4.88
N GLU A 9 -12.15 -6.40 5.81
CA GLU A 9 -12.37 -7.23 7.01
C GLU A 9 -12.80 -8.64 6.60
N GLU A 10 -13.82 -8.78 5.74
CA GLU A 10 -14.34 -10.09 5.32
C GLU A 10 -13.30 -10.90 4.52
N ILE A 11 -12.55 -10.28 3.62
CA ILE A 11 -11.47 -10.96 2.90
C ILE A 11 -10.32 -11.31 3.86
N GLY A 12 -10.01 -10.41 4.81
CA GLY A 12 -8.97 -10.57 5.82
C GLY A 12 -9.18 -11.80 6.72
N LYS A 13 -10.42 -12.19 6.99
CA LYS A 13 -10.78 -13.43 7.71
C LYS A 13 -10.23 -14.69 7.05
N VAL A 14 -10.16 -14.67 5.73
CA VAL A 14 -9.74 -15.84 4.92
C VAL A 14 -8.30 -15.72 4.46
N CYS A 15 -7.90 -14.55 3.94
CA CYS A 15 -6.57 -14.32 3.39
C CYS A 15 -6.11 -12.88 3.57
N ALA A 16 -5.28 -12.65 4.58
CA ALA A 16 -4.70 -11.32 4.85
C ALA A 16 -3.85 -10.79 3.68
N SER A 17 -3.19 -11.65 2.90
CA SER A 17 -2.41 -11.21 1.72
C SER A 17 -3.30 -10.60 0.64
N THR A 18 -4.45 -11.23 0.35
CA THR A 18 -5.42 -10.73 -0.65
C THR A 18 -6.04 -9.42 -0.16
N ALA A 19 -6.43 -9.35 1.11
CA ALA A 19 -6.95 -8.12 1.71
C ALA A 19 -5.92 -6.99 1.69
N ALA A 20 -4.65 -7.26 1.98
CA ALA A 20 -3.57 -6.29 1.92
C ALA A 20 -3.34 -5.75 0.50
N THR A 21 -3.40 -6.63 -0.52
CA THR A 21 -3.27 -6.22 -1.93
C THR A 21 -4.42 -5.30 -2.34
N MET A 22 -5.67 -5.69 -2.04
CA MET A 22 -6.86 -4.88 -2.34
C MET A 22 -6.82 -3.53 -1.59
N MET A 23 -6.44 -3.54 -0.32
CA MET A 23 -6.30 -2.35 0.50
C MET A 23 -5.26 -1.39 -0.08
N ALA A 24 -4.05 -1.88 -0.37
CA ALA A 24 -2.96 -1.05 -0.89
C ALA A 24 -3.31 -0.48 -2.27
N HIS A 25 -3.87 -1.29 -3.16
CA HIS A 25 -4.34 -0.85 -4.46
C HIS A 25 -5.37 0.28 -4.33
N THR A 26 -6.42 0.08 -3.55
CA THR A 26 -7.54 1.04 -3.46
C THR A 26 -7.18 2.29 -2.67
N SER A 27 -6.60 2.12 -1.46
CA SER A 27 -6.38 3.25 -0.55
C SER A 27 -5.07 3.99 -0.78
N LEU A 28 -4.05 3.36 -1.36
CA LEU A 28 -2.74 3.95 -1.58
C LEU A 28 -2.45 4.18 -3.07
N GLY A 29 -2.68 3.18 -3.93
CA GLY A 29 -2.38 3.27 -5.36
C GLY A 29 -3.43 4.05 -6.17
N THR A 30 -4.69 4.07 -5.76
CA THR A 30 -5.80 4.69 -6.50
C THR A 30 -6.30 5.98 -5.86
N ALA A 31 -6.50 5.99 -4.55
CA ALA A 31 -7.10 7.12 -3.84
C ALA A 31 -6.37 8.46 -4.05
N PRO A 32 -5.03 8.55 -4.13
CA PRO A 32 -4.35 9.81 -4.40
C PRO A 32 -4.70 10.41 -5.77
N ILE A 33 -4.87 9.58 -6.79
CA ILE A 33 -5.27 10.05 -8.13
C ILE A 33 -6.71 10.61 -8.06
N ALA A 34 -7.61 9.91 -7.37
CA ALA A 34 -8.98 10.38 -7.18
C ALA A 34 -9.06 11.70 -6.39
N ALA A 35 -8.19 11.87 -5.38
CA ALA A 35 -8.21 13.04 -4.51
C ALA A 35 -7.46 14.26 -5.06
N PHE A 36 -6.38 14.05 -5.79
CA PHE A 36 -5.44 15.12 -6.16
C PHE A 36 -5.15 15.20 -7.66
N GLY A 37 -5.58 14.22 -8.45
CA GLY A 37 -5.39 14.20 -9.89
C GLY A 37 -6.18 15.30 -10.62
N THR A 38 -5.68 15.75 -11.76
CA THR A 38 -6.45 16.56 -12.69
C THR A 38 -7.58 15.73 -13.29
N GLU A 39 -8.55 16.36 -13.95
CA GLU A 39 -9.64 15.61 -14.57
C GLU A 39 -9.10 14.67 -15.68
N GLU A 40 -8.12 15.11 -16.44
CA GLU A 40 -7.44 14.27 -17.46
C GLU A 40 -6.74 13.06 -16.83
N GLN A 41 -6.05 13.24 -15.68
CA GLN A 41 -5.43 12.14 -14.96
C GLN A 41 -6.48 11.17 -14.42
N LYS A 42 -7.60 11.68 -13.89
CA LYS A 42 -8.70 10.85 -13.39
C LYS A 42 -9.34 10.05 -14.52
N GLU A 43 -9.66 10.69 -15.65
CA GLU A 43 -10.25 10.04 -16.83
C GLU A 43 -9.31 8.96 -17.41
N LYS A 44 -8.00 9.22 -17.43
CA LYS A 44 -7.00 8.29 -17.95
C LYS A 44 -6.80 7.07 -17.06
N TYR A 45 -6.75 7.24 -15.75
CA TYR A 45 -6.26 6.20 -14.83
C TYR A 45 -7.37 5.52 -14.02
N LEU A 46 -8.37 6.26 -13.53
CA LEU A 46 -9.35 5.70 -12.60
C LEU A 46 -10.23 4.59 -13.18
N PRO A 47 -10.70 4.62 -14.44
CA PRO A 47 -11.54 3.54 -14.95
C PRO A 47 -10.87 2.16 -14.88
N GLY A 48 -9.62 2.04 -15.32
CA GLY A 48 -8.87 0.79 -15.27
C GLY A 48 -8.50 0.36 -13.85
N LEU A 49 -8.22 1.32 -12.96
CA LEU A 49 -7.96 1.03 -11.54
C LEU A 49 -9.24 0.62 -10.80
N ALA A 50 -10.38 1.25 -11.07
CA ALA A 50 -11.65 0.93 -10.43
C ALA A 50 -12.22 -0.43 -10.86
N SER A 51 -12.00 -0.82 -12.12
CA SER A 51 -12.42 -2.14 -12.63
C SER A 51 -11.51 -3.29 -12.16
N GLY A 52 -10.31 -2.98 -11.66
CA GLY A 52 -9.29 -3.98 -11.32
C GLY A 52 -8.50 -4.50 -12.54
N GLU A 53 -8.74 -3.97 -13.74
CA GLU A 53 -7.94 -4.27 -14.93
C GLU A 53 -6.49 -3.77 -14.76
N LYS A 54 -6.32 -2.66 -14.06
CA LYS A 54 -5.03 -2.09 -13.71
C LYS A 54 -4.83 -2.09 -12.20
N ILE A 55 -3.59 -2.35 -11.77
CA ILE A 55 -3.20 -2.31 -10.36
C ILE A 55 -2.35 -1.06 -10.12
N GLY A 56 -2.65 -0.35 -9.03
CA GLY A 56 -1.86 0.78 -8.55
C GLY A 56 -0.91 0.40 -7.44
N SER A 57 0.29 0.96 -7.44
CA SER A 57 1.31 0.84 -6.40
C SER A 57 1.67 2.22 -5.84
N PHE A 58 2.29 2.22 -4.64
CA PHE A 58 2.61 3.44 -3.88
C PHE A 58 4.05 3.39 -3.37
N GLY A 59 4.88 4.33 -3.82
CA GLY A 59 6.30 4.44 -3.48
C GLY A 59 6.59 5.67 -2.62
N LEU A 60 6.66 5.50 -1.29
CA LEU A 60 7.07 6.55 -0.34
C LEU A 60 8.43 6.23 0.26
N THR A 61 8.54 5.05 0.86
CA THR A 61 9.71 4.60 1.62
C THR A 61 10.93 4.44 0.72
N GLU A 62 12.08 4.83 1.24
CA GLU A 62 13.40 4.62 0.63
C GLU A 62 14.32 3.89 1.61
N PRO A 63 15.45 3.31 1.18
CA PRO A 63 16.39 2.64 2.08
C PRO A 63 16.84 3.52 3.27
N ASN A 64 16.98 4.84 3.06
CA ASN A 64 17.42 5.80 4.07
C ASN A 64 16.29 6.72 4.58
N ALA A 65 15.05 6.51 4.15
CA ALA A 65 13.89 7.33 4.51
C ALA A 65 12.66 6.45 4.78
N GLY A 66 12.61 5.87 5.97
CA GLY A 66 11.49 5.05 6.46
C GLY A 66 10.59 5.86 7.37
N SER A 67 10.84 5.83 8.71
CA SER A 67 10.06 6.63 9.68
C SER A 67 10.23 8.13 9.42
N ASP A 68 11.42 8.57 9.01
CA ASP A 68 11.69 9.92 8.52
C ASP A 68 11.42 9.99 7.00
N ALA A 69 10.17 9.81 6.61
CA ALA A 69 9.76 9.75 5.20
C ALA A 69 9.94 11.10 4.45
N GLY A 70 10.08 12.21 5.19
CA GLY A 70 10.40 13.52 4.63
C GLY A 70 11.84 13.65 4.13
N ASN A 71 12.74 12.76 4.57
CA ASN A 71 14.14 12.73 4.14
C ASN A 71 14.34 11.94 2.83
N THR A 72 13.38 12.04 1.89
CA THR A 72 13.48 11.37 0.58
C THR A 72 14.73 11.81 -0.19
N GLN A 73 15.40 10.87 -0.87
CA GLN A 73 16.61 11.11 -1.65
C GLN A 73 16.36 11.02 -3.16
N THR A 74 15.28 10.35 -3.58
CA THR A 74 14.84 10.34 -4.98
C THR A 74 14.60 11.75 -5.46
N THR A 75 15.15 12.11 -6.61
CA THR A 75 15.04 13.44 -7.22
C THR A 75 14.24 13.41 -8.52
N ALA A 76 13.53 14.49 -8.79
CA ALA A 76 12.87 14.77 -10.05
C ALA A 76 13.33 16.16 -10.50
N VAL A 77 14.28 16.21 -11.44
CA VAL A 77 14.86 17.46 -11.96
C VAL A 77 14.04 17.92 -13.15
N LEU A 78 13.52 19.16 -13.09
CA LEU A 78 12.77 19.74 -14.20
C LEU A 78 13.71 20.18 -15.31
N GLU A 79 13.54 19.60 -16.49
CA GLU A 79 14.25 19.96 -17.73
C GLU A 79 13.26 20.24 -18.86
N GLY A 80 12.98 21.51 -19.08
CA GLY A 80 11.99 21.94 -20.09
C GLY A 80 10.57 21.51 -19.69
N ASP A 81 9.98 20.60 -20.45
CA ASP A 81 8.62 20.10 -20.28
C ASP A 81 8.55 18.70 -19.63
N LYS A 82 9.68 18.19 -19.11
CA LYS A 82 9.79 16.88 -18.49
C LYS A 82 10.59 16.91 -17.18
N PHE A 83 10.42 15.88 -16.37
CA PHE A 83 11.28 15.61 -15.22
C PHE A 83 12.22 14.46 -15.53
N ILE A 84 13.47 14.57 -15.11
CA ILE A 84 14.45 13.49 -15.09
C ILE A 84 14.47 12.94 -13.66
N VAL A 85 14.05 11.70 -13.49
CA VAL A 85 13.90 11.05 -12.17
C VAL A 85 15.04 10.09 -11.94
N ASN A 86 15.70 10.24 -10.79
CA ASN A 86 16.75 9.34 -10.30
C ASN A 86 16.54 8.98 -8.84
N GLY A 87 16.72 7.70 -8.49
CA GLY A 87 16.59 7.21 -7.13
C GLY A 87 15.94 5.85 -7.02
N GLN A 88 15.40 5.56 -5.84
CA GLN A 88 14.75 4.27 -5.59
C GLN A 88 13.70 4.37 -4.49
N LYS A 89 12.70 3.47 -4.55
CA LYS A 89 11.72 3.25 -3.50
C LYS A 89 11.82 1.81 -2.98
N ALA A 90 11.58 1.63 -1.68
CA ALA A 90 11.59 0.33 -1.04
C ALA A 90 10.19 -0.06 -0.58
N PHE A 91 9.94 -1.36 -0.48
CA PHE A 91 8.70 -1.94 0.04
C PHE A 91 7.42 -1.49 -0.68
N CYS A 92 7.50 -1.28 -1.99
CA CYS A 92 6.35 -0.91 -2.81
C CYS A 92 5.44 -2.12 -3.00
N THR A 93 4.27 -2.09 -2.37
CA THR A 93 3.26 -3.15 -2.48
C THR A 93 2.73 -3.21 -3.90
N SER A 94 2.65 -4.41 -4.43
CA SER A 94 2.17 -4.73 -5.79
C SER A 94 3.03 -4.19 -6.93
N ALA A 95 4.23 -3.67 -6.70
CA ALA A 95 5.04 -3.05 -7.75
C ALA A 95 5.37 -4.00 -8.90
N GLY A 96 5.50 -5.31 -8.66
CA GLY A 96 5.78 -6.30 -9.70
C GLY A 96 4.63 -6.59 -10.64
N VAL A 97 3.41 -6.21 -10.29
CA VAL A 97 2.18 -6.41 -11.07
C VAL A 97 1.43 -5.10 -11.32
N ALA A 98 1.92 -3.99 -10.78
CA ALA A 98 1.31 -2.69 -10.95
C ALA A 98 1.37 -2.23 -12.42
N SER A 99 0.29 -1.64 -12.90
CA SER A 99 0.26 -0.90 -14.15
C SER A 99 0.66 0.56 -13.95
N ILE A 100 0.44 1.08 -12.74
CA ILE A 100 0.66 2.48 -12.38
C ILE A 100 1.35 2.53 -11.02
N ILE A 101 2.41 3.32 -10.91
CA ILE A 101 3.12 3.56 -9.66
C ILE A 101 3.02 5.05 -9.35
N ILE A 102 2.55 5.39 -8.15
CA ILE A 102 2.60 6.76 -7.62
C ILE A 102 3.77 6.83 -6.64
N PHE A 103 4.59 7.84 -6.75
CA PHE A 103 5.77 7.98 -5.89
C PHE A 103 6.08 9.43 -5.55
N THR A 104 6.88 9.65 -4.49
CA THR A 104 7.38 10.97 -4.11
C THR A 104 8.83 11.15 -4.56
N ALA A 105 9.21 12.38 -4.91
CA ALA A 105 10.60 12.75 -5.17
C ALA A 105 10.84 14.22 -4.79
N LYS A 106 12.09 14.59 -4.48
CA LYS A 106 12.49 15.99 -4.37
C LYS A 106 12.37 16.63 -5.74
N LEU A 107 11.62 17.70 -5.80
CA LEU A 107 11.46 18.50 -7.02
C LEU A 107 12.62 19.50 -7.08
N ILE A 108 13.45 19.38 -8.11
CA ILE A 108 14.57 20.29 -8.36
C ILE A 108 14.26 21.12 -9.61
N GLU A 109 14.25 22.42 -9.44
CA GLU A 109 14.05 23.38 -10.53
C GLU A 109 15.13 24.44 -10.49
N ASN A 110 15.82 24.68 -11.61
CA ASN A 110 16.97 25.60 -11.72
C ASN A 110 18.09 25.32 -10.68
N GLY A 111 18.27 24.06 -10.28
CA GLY A 111 19.25 23.63 -9.28
C GLY A 111 18.82 23.83 -7.83
N GLU A 112 17.62 24.34 -7.58
CA GLU A 112 17.08 24.58 -6.25
C GLU A 112 16.03 23.54 -5.85
N ASP A 113 16.04 23.13 -4.57
CA ASP A 113 15.04 22.22 -4.00
C ASP A 113 13.72 22.98 -3.75
N GLN A 114 12.68 22.59 -4.49
CA GLN A 114 11.32 23.14 -4.40
C GLN A 114 10.42 22.35 -3.45
N GLY A 115 10.97 21.38 -2.70
CA GLY A 115 10.23 20.48 -1.83
C GLY A 115 9.92 19.14 -2.47
N ILE A 116 8.97 18.42 -1.91
CA ILE A 116 8.64 17.04 -2.34
C ILE A 116 7.37 17.05 -3.19
N GLY A 117 7.52 16.66 -4.45
CA GLY A 117 6.44 16.40 -5.39
C GLY A 117 5.93 14.95 -5.30
N ALA A 118 4.72 14.72 -5.81
CA ALA A 118 4.17 13.41 -6.08
C ALA A 118 4.02 13.22 -7.60
N PHE A 119 4.29 12.02 -8.09
CA PHE A 119 4.36 11.73 -9.52
C PHE A 119 3.62 10.45 -9.86
N ILE A 120 3.08 10.36 -11.06
CA ILE A 120 2.45 9.17 -11.63
C ILE A 120 3.34 8.63 -12.73
N VAL A 121 3.67 7.34 -12.71
CA VAL A 121 4.38 6.66 -13.79
C VAL A 121 3.67 5.37 -14.16
N GLU A 122 3.65 5.05 -15.45
CA GLU A 122 3.15 3.77 -15.96
C GLU A 122 4.28 2.73 -15.95
N SER A 123 3.95 1.49 -15.60
CA SER A 123 4.92 0.38 -15.67
C SER A 123 5.40 0.16 -17.08
N GLY A 124 6.68 -0.16 -17.23
CA GLY A 124 7.32 -0.31 -18.54
C GLY A 124 7.86 0.98 -19.14
N SER A 125 7.74 2.13 -18.42
CA SER A 125 8.43 3.36 -18.83
C SER A 125 9.95 3.15 -18.84
N GLU A 126 10.63 3.74 -19.83
CA GLU A 126 12.09 3.69 -19.92
C GLU A 126 12.72 4.32 -18.67
N GLY A 127 13.78 3.70 -18.14
CA GLY A 127 14.42 4.12 -16.90
C GLY A 127 13.70 3.66 -15.60
N LEU A 128 12.54 2.97 -15.71
CA LEU A 128 11.86 2.35 -14.58
C LEU A 128 12.19 0.86 -14.51
N SER A 129 12.65 0.40 -13.36
CA SER A 129 12.83 -1.03 -13.12
C SER A 129 12.33 -1.45 -11.73
N VAL A 130 11.96 -2.73 -11.63
CA VAL A 130 11.39 -3.30 -10.42
C VAL A 130 12.24 -4.47 -9.95
N GLY A 131 12.58 -4.48 -8.66
CA GLY A 131 13.44 -5.48 -8.06
C GLY A 131 12.78 -6.85 -7.86
N ALA A 132 13.55 -7.79 -7.32
CA ALA A 132 13.03 -9.10 -6.93
C ALA A 132 12.00 -8.97 -5.77
N PRO A 133 11.08 -9.94 -5.63
CA PRO A 133 10.14 -9.95 -4.52
C PRO A 133 10.86 -10.03 -3.17
N GLU A 134 10.39 -9.27 -2.19
CA GLU A 134 10.90 -9.29 -0.83
C GLU A 134 10.57 -10.62 -0.13
N LYS A 135 11.53 -11.16 0.62
CA LYS A 135 11.35 -12.34 1.47
C LYS A 135 10.72 -11.90 2.80
N LYS A 136 9.41 -12.07 2.93
CA LYS A 136 8.64 -11.58 4.07
C LYS A 136 8.30 -12.67 5.09
N MET A 137 8.14 -12.28 6.35
CA MET A 137 7.68 -13.17 7.43
C MET A 137 6.21 -13.55 7.27
N GLY A 138 5.36 -12.60 6.85
CA GLY A 138 3.93 -12.77 6.62
C GLY A 138 3.48 -12.12 5.32
N TRP A 139 2.19 -12.21 5.00
CA TRP A 139 1.56 -11.67 3.78
C TRP A 139 2.31 -12.05 2.50
N ARG A 140 2.80 -13.29 2.44
CA ARG A 140 3.68 -13.75 1.35
C ARG A 140 3.02 -13.73 -0.02
N GLY A 141 1.69 -13.82 -0.07
CA GLY A 141 0.91 -13.72 -1.30
C GLY A 141 0.70 -12.28 -1.80
N SER A 142 1.07 -11.25 -1.01
CA SER A 142 1.06 -9.84 -1.45
C SER A 142 2.44 -9.51 -1.99
N ASP A 143 2.54 -9.14 -3.27
CA ASP A 143 3.80 -8.72 -3.90
C ASP A 143 4.35 -7.45 -3.22
N THR A 144 5.64 -7.41 -2.97
CA THR A 144 6.33 -6.25 -2.38
C THR A 144 7.73 -6.20 -2.95
N ARG A 145 8.12 -5.06 -3.52
CA ARG A 145 9.42 -4.91 -4.20
C ARG A 145 10.00 -3.52 -4.02
N SER A 146 11.28 -3.40 -4.34
CA SER A 146 11.93 -2.12 -4.59
C SER A 146 11.65 -1.66 -6.01
N VAL A 147 11.60 -0.35 -6.22
CA VAL A 147 11.44 0.31 -7.51
C VAL A 147 12.62 1.23 -7.71
N PHE A 148 13.21 1.21 -8.90
CA PHE A 148 14.39 1.99 -9.26
C PHE A 148 14.08 2.92 -10.42
N PHE A 149 14.64 4.10 -10.36
CA PHE A 149 14.54 5.15 -11.38
C PHE A 149 15.95 5.53 -11.81
N GLU A 150 16.26 5.32 -13.09
CA GLU A 150 17.57 5.62 -13.70
C GLU A 150 17.37 6.53 -14.91
N ASN A 151 17.60 7.82 -14.75
CA ASN A 151 17.38 8.85 -15.77
C ASN A 151 16.00 8.72 -16.43
N MET A 152 14.99 8.33 -15.63
CA MET A 152 13.64 8.13 -16.12
C MET A 152 13.02 9.47 -16.51
N GLU A 153 12.60 9.58 -17.76
CA GLU A 153 11.90 10.77 -18.25
C GLU A 153 10.39 10.64 -18.00
N ILE A 154 9.81 11.63 -17.37
CA ILE A 154 8.35 11.72 -17.20
C ILE A 154 7.85 13.11 -17.61
N PRO A 155 6.74 13.20 -18.35
CA PRO A 155 6.15 14.46 -18.75
C PRO A 155 5.78 15.32 -17.53
N LYS A 156 5.84 16.63 -17.65
CA LYS A 156 5.53 17.58 -16.57
C LYS A 156 4.09 17.43 -16.06
N GLU A 157 3.17 17.06 -16.93
CA GLU A 157 1.77 16.79 -16.58
C GLU A 157 1.55 15.54 -15.70
N ASN A 158 2.57 14.69 -15.55
CA ASN A 158 2.50 13.52 -14.66
C ASN A 158 2.73 13.85 -13.18
N ILE A 159 2.96 15.11 -12.84
CA ILE A 159 2.93 15.55 -11.46
C ILE A 159 1.52 15.40 -10.89
N LEU A 160 1.39 14.84 -9.72
CA LEU A 160 0.11 14.60 -9.05
C LEU A 160 -0.20 15.74 -8.09
N GLY A 161 -1.22 16.50 -8.40
CA GLY A 161 -1.66 17.62 -7.59
C GLY A 161 -0.70 18.82 -7.60
N SER A 162 -0.43 19.44 -6.45
CA SER A 162 0.43 20.62 -6.36
C SER A 162 1.91 20.25 -6.27
N PRO A 163 2.81 20.84 -7.07
CA PRO A 163 4.21 20.44 -7.19
C PRO A 163 4.96 20.26 -5.86
N SER A 164 4.89 21.22 -4.96
CA SER A 164 5.64 21.19 -3.69
C SER A 164 4.86 20.58 -2.51
N LYS A 165 3.67 20.01 -2.75
CA LYS A 165 2.80 19.48 -1.69
C LYS A 165 2.66 17.95 -1.72
N GLY A 166 3.44 17.25 -2.53
CA GLY A 166 3.36 15.79 -2.70
C GLY A 166 3.51 15.04 -1.38
N PHE A 167 4.45 15.43 -0.54
CA PHE A 167 4.62 14.82 0.79
C PHE A 167 3.36 14.94 1.66
N LYS A 168 2.76 16.12 1.72
CA LYS A 168 1.52 16.34 2.49
C LYS A 168 0.35 15.52 1.93
N GLN A 169 0.26 15.40 0.59
CA GLN A 169 -0.75 14.57 -0.07
C GLN A 169 -0.59 13.09 0.30
N PHE A 170 0.66 12.60 0.32
CA PHE A 170 0.98 11.24 0.73
C PHE A 170 0.66 10.98 2.21
N LEU A 171 0.99 11.92 3.10
CA LEU A 171 0.60 11.82 4.51
C LEU A 171 -0.91 11.78 4.70
N ASN A 172 -1.67 12.60 3.98
CA ASN A 172 -3.14 12.56 4.01
C ASN A 172 -3.69 11.22 3.52
N THR A 173 -3.09 10.63 2.51
CA THR A 173 -3.43 9.29 2.02
C THR A 173 -3.21 8.24 3.10
N LEU A 174 -2.08 8.31 3.83
CA LEU A 174 -1.78 7.39 4.93
C LEU A 174 -2.75 7.51 6.11
N VAL A 175 -3.34 8.68 6.36
CA VAL A 175 -4.39 8.84 7.39
C VAL A 175 -5.60 7.96 7.08
N GLY A 176 -6.06 7.95 5.83
CA GLY A 176 -7.11 7.02 5.37
C GLY A 176 -6.66 5.56 5.44
N GLY A 177 -5.40 5.29 5.12
CA GLY A 177 -4.79 3.96 5.19
C GLY A 177 -4.79 3.33 6.59
N ARG A 178 -4.76 4.14 7.65
CA ARG A 178 -4.84 3.64 9.05
C ARG A 178 -6.15 2.93 9.36
N ILE A 179 -7.26 3.42 8.80
CA ILE A 179 -8.58 2.80 8.97
C ILE A 179 -8.61 1.44 8.27
N THR A 180 -8.10 1.38 7.06
CA THR A 180 -8.11 0.15 6.25
C THR A 180 -7.16 -0.92 6.80
N ILE A 181 -6.01 -0.54 7.37
CA ILE A 181 -5.12 -1.50 8.04
C ILE A 181 -5.72 -2.01 9.36
N GLY A 182 -6.50 -1.18 10.07
CA GLY A 182 -7.29 -1.59 11.22
C GLY A 182 -8.30 -2.68 10.85
N ALA A 183 -9.06 -2.47 9.78
CA ALA A 183 -10.01 -3.46 9.25
C ALA A 183 -9.34 -4.78 8.85
N LEU A 184 -8.18 -4.71 8.18
CA LEU A 184 -7.38 -5.89 7.83
C LEU A 184 -6.94 -6.67 9.07
N SER A 185 -6.49 -5.97 10.10
CA SER A 185 -6.05 -6.57 11.36
C SER A 185 -7.21 -7.24 12.09
N LEU A 186 -8.37 -6.56 12.15
CA LEU A 186 -9.59 -7.08 12.76
C LEU A 186 -10.08 -8.34 12.04
N GLY A 187 -10.20 -8.31 10.71
CA GLY A 187 -10.59 -9.47 9.93
C GLY A 187 -9.66 -10.67 10.15
N THR A 188 -8.34 -10.42 10.14
CA THR A 188 -7.35 -11.48 10.39
C THR A 188 -7.48 -12.07 11.80
N ALA A 189 -7.71 -11.22 12.82
CA ALA A 189 -7.94 -11.67 14.19
C ALA A 189 -9.23 -12.50 14.31
N GLN A 190 -10.32 -12.04 13.71
CA GLN A 190 -11.59 -12.75 13.66
C GLN A 190 -11.46 -14.12 13.03
N GLY A 191 -10.81 -14.22 11.84
CA GLY A 191 -10.60 -15.51 11.17
C GLY A 191 -9.76 -16.47 12.01
N ALA A 192 -8.70 -15.98 12.65
CA ALA A 192 -7.87 -16.80 13.55
C ALA A 192 -8.66 -17.28 14.77
N TYR A 193 -9.48 -16.42 15.37
CA TYR A 193 -10.36 -16.77 16.50
C TYR A 193 -11.38 -17.84 16.12
N GLU A 194 -12.08 -17.69 15.00
CA GLU A 194 -13.09 -18.66 14.53
C GLU A 194 -12.47 -20.04 14.29
N LEU A 195 -11.28 -20.10 13.67
CA LEU A 195 -10.54 -21.35 13.47
C LEU A 195 -10.12 -21.98 14.82
N ALA A 196 -9.61 -21.17 15.75
CA ALA A 196 -9.20 -21.63 17.07
C ALA A 196 -10.41 -22.16 17.87
N LEU A 197 -11.53 -21.45 17.85
CA LEU A 197 -12.77 -21.84 18.50
C LEU A 197 -13.31 -23.15 17.93
N LYS A 198 -13.35 -23.28 16.60
CA LYS A 198 -13.76 -24.50 15.92
C LYS A 198 -12.87 -25.68 16.33
N TYR A 199 -11.56 -25.53 16.16
CA TYR A 199 -10.60 -26.59 16.50
C TYR A 199 -10.68 -27.01 17.96
N SER A 200 -10.88 -26.08 18.89
CA SER A 200 -10.99 -26.37 20.32
C SER A 200 -12.20 -27.23 20.69
N LYS A 201 -13.26 -27.23 19.87
CA LYS A 201 -14.46 -28.05 20.00
C LYS A 201 -14.32 -29.43 19.37
N GLU A 202 -13.34 -29.61 18.48
CA GLU A 202 -13.09 -30.87 17.76
C GLU A 202 -11.95 -31.67 18.39
N ARG A 203 -10.89 -30.98 18.81
CA ARG A 203 -9.70 -31.60 19.38
C ARG A 203 -9.94 -32.08 20.79
N GLU A 204 -9.65 -33.36 21.03
CA GLU A 204 -9.69 -33.97 22.37
C GLU A 204 -8.30 -34.19 22.97
N ALA A 205 -8.18 -34.04 24.26
CA ALA A 205 -7.03 -34.38 25.09
C ALA A 205 -7.52 -34.76 26.49
N PHE A 206 -6.89 -35.74 27.10
CA PHE A 206 -7.25 -36.22 28.44
C PHE A 206 -8.74 -36.59 28.57
N GLY A 207 -9.33 -37.19 27.52
CA GLY A 207 -10.68 -37.69 27.48
C GLY A 207 -11.80 -36.64 27.33
N LYS A 208 -11.48 -35.41 26.97
CA LYS A 208 -12.45 -34.34 26.71
C LYS A 208 -11.97 -33.32 25.70
N GLN A 209 -12.90 -32.54 25.14
CA GLN A 209 -12.59 -31.45 24.20
C GLN A 209 -11.71 -30.39 24.88
N ILE A 210 -10.74 -29.83 24.14
CA ILE A 210 -9.76 -28.93 24.77
C ILE A 210 -10.35 -27.58 25.19
N ASN A 211 -11.50 -27.15 24.65
CA ASN A 211 -12.22 -25.96 25.13
C ASN A 211 -12.78 -26.08 26.54
N GLN A 212 -12.89 -27.32 27.07
CA GLN A 212 -13.31 -27.57 28.43
C GLN A 212 -12.21 -27.36 29.48
N PHE A 213 -10.97 -27.11 29.04
CA PHE A 213 -9.89 -26.70 29.94
C PHE A 213 -9.93 -25.18 30.13
N GLN A 214 -9.95 -24.70 31.36
CA GLN A 214 -10.03 -23.26 31.67
C GLN A 214 -8.94 -22.44 30.99
N ALA A 215 -7.71 -22.95 30.91
CA ALA A 215 -6.60 -22.27 30.25
C ALA A 215 -6.88 -22.00 28.77
N ILE A 216 -7.62 -22.86 28.07
CA ILE A 216 -8.03 -22.67 26.68
C ILE A 216 -9.27 -21.78 26.61
N GLY A 217 -10.28 -22.06 27.46
CA GLY A 217 -11.51 -21.27 27.50
C GLY A 217 -11.27 -19.79 27.79
N PHE A 218 -10.37 -19.46 28.71
CA PHE A 218 -10.02 -18.07 29.03
C PHE A 218 -9.30 -17.37 27.88
N LYS A 219 -8.37 -18.05 27.20
CA LYS A 219 -7.74 -17.48 25.99
C LYS A 219 -8.75 -17.17 24.89
N LEU A 220 -9.72 -18.05 24.67
CA LEU A 220 -10.79 -17.82 23.68
C LEU A 220 -11.69 -16.65 24.09
N ALA A 221 -12.00 -16.52 25.39
CA ALA A 221 -12.78 -15.39 25.92
C ALA A 221 -12.02 -14.06 25.74
N ASP A 222 -10.72 -14.03 26.08
CA ASP A 222 -9.87 -12.85 25.91
C ASP A 222 -9.77 -12.42 24.43
N MET A 223 -9.62 -13.40 23.51
CA MET A 223 -9.62 -13.14 22.07
C MET A 223 -10.95 -12.54 21.61
N ALA A 224 -12.09 -13.14 21.99
CA ALA A 224 -13.41 -12.63 21.64
C ALA A 224 -13.63 -11.21 22.15
N THR A 225 -13.30 -10.95 23.41
CA THR A 225 -13.45 -9.62 24.04
C THR A 225 -12.55 -8.56 23.36
N SER A 226 -11.36 -8.97 22.87
CA SER A 226 -10.43 -8.04 22.22
C SER A 226 -10.83 -7.73 20.77
N ILE A 227 -11.64 -8.56 20.13
CA ILE A 227 -12.15 -8.38 18.76
C ILE A 227 -13.38 -7.46 18.76
N GLU A 228 -14.27 -7.54 19.75
CA GLU A 228 -15.42 -6.65 19.96
C GLU A 228 -15.00 -5.22 20.35
#